data_6563baadcd1ab175fa1aaafe638f2ad2
#
_entry.id   6563baadcd1ab175fa1aaafe638f2ad2
#
_cell.length_a   1.000
_cell.length_b   1.000
_cell.length_c   1.000
_cell.angle_alpha   90.00
_cell.angle_beta   90.00
_cell.angle_gamma   90.00
#
_symmetry.space_group_name_H-M   'P 1'
#
loop_
_entity.id
_entity.type
_entity.pdbx_description
1 polymer ?
#
loop_
_entity_poly.entity_id
_entity_poly.type
_entity_poly.pdbx_seq_one_letter_code
_entity_poly.pdbx_strand_id
1 'polypeptide(L)'
;MTDTIRLNNEIKRSGLKKGWIAAELGLSSYGFWRKINNENQFKAGEIKVLCRLLKITSLRKKDEIFFADDVGVMTTNGGGERRD
;
A
#
# COMPACT_ATOMS: atom_id res chain seq x y z
N MET A 1 -7.12 -0.59 -3.90
CA MET A 1 -6.15 -1.55 -4.45
C MET A 1 -4.74 -1.07 -4.24
N THR A 2 -3.85 -1.98 -3.88
CA THR A 2 -2.46 -1.63 -3.65
C THR A 2 -1.72 -1.52 -4.98
N ASP A 3 -0.89 -0.47 -5.10
CA ASP A 3 0.03 -0.38 -6.23
C ASP A 3 1.23 -1.26 -5.90
N THR A 4 1.23 -2.46 -6.43
CA THR A 4 2.25 -3.48 -6.11
C THR A 4 3.66 -3.01 -6.44
N ILE A 5 3.83 -2.32 -7.55
CA ILE A 5 5.15 -1.85 -7.97
C ILE A 5 5.66 -0.78 -7.01
N ARG A 6 4.82 0.20 -6.68
CA ARG A 6 5.22 1.26 -5.75
C ARG A 6 5.53 0.70 -4.37
N LEU A 7 4.71 -0.23 -3.88
CA LEU A 7 4.96 -0.81 -2.56
C LEU A 7 6.25 -1.60 -2.54
N ASN A 8 6.49 -2.42 -3.56
CA ASN A 8 7.74 -3.18 -3.63
C ASN A 8 8.96 -2.25 -3.70
N ASN A 9 8.84 -1.13 -4.42
CA ASN A 9 9.92 -0.15 -4.47
C ASN A 9 10.20 0.46 -3.10
N GLU A 10 9.16 0.78 -2.33
CA GLU A 10 9.34 1.32 -0.99
C GLU A 10 9.99 0.30 -0.06
N ILE A 11 9.58 -0.95 -0.14
CA ILE A 11 10.16 -2.01 0.67
C ILE A 11 11.64 -2.17 0.32
N LYS A 12 11.95 -2.20 -0.96
CA LYS A 12 13.34 -2.32 -1.42
C LYS A 12 14.18 -1.14 -0.93
N ARG A 13 13.63 0.07 -1.06
CA ARG A 13 14.35 1.28 -0.64
C ARG A 13 14.60 1.29 0.87
N SER A 14 13.69 0.72 1.65
CA SER A 14 13.83 0.69 3.09
C SER A 14 14.96 -0.22 3.57
N GLY A 15 15.34 -1.19 2.76
CA GLY A 15 16.34 -2.19 3.16
C GLY A 15 15.80 -3.25 4.10
N LEU A 16 14.52 -3.19 4.46
CA LEU A 16 13.92 -4.17 5.37
C LEU A 16 13.54 -5.43 4.61
N LYS A 17 13.65 -6.57 5.28
CA LYS A 17 13.27 -7.84 4.67
C LYS A 17 11.76 -8.04 4.76
N LYS A 18 11.17 -8.57 3.70
CA LYS A 18 9.73 -8.80 3.65
C LYS A 18 9.25 -9.73 4.77
N GLY A 19 10.04 -10.77 5.08
CA GLY A 19 9.65 -11.67 6.17
C GLY A 19 9.59 -10.97 7.52
N TRP A 20 10.55 -10.07 7.77
CA TRP A 20 10.55 -9.29 9.00
C TRP A 20 9.34 -8.35 9.05
N ILE A 21 9.05 -7.68 7.92
CA ILE A 21 7.88 -6.79 7.85
C ILE A 21 6.61 -7.58 8.10
N ALA A 22 6.47 -8.75 7.47
CA ALA A 22 5.30 -9.59 7.65
C ALA A 22 5.09 -9.93 9.12
N ALA A 23 6.16 -10.31 9.82
CA ALA A 23 6.08 -10.64 11.24
C ALA A 23 5.60 -9.43 12.05
N GLU A 24 6.09 -8.24 11.72
CA GLU A 24 5.65 -7.02 12.41
C GLU A 24 4.16 -6.74 12.19
N LEU A 25 3.62 -7.19 11.07
CA LEU A 25 2.19 -7.03 10.77
C LEU A 25 1.35 -8.17 11.32
N GLY A 26 1.98 -9.18 11.93
CA GLY A 26 1.27 -10.35 12.40
C GLY A 26 0.85 -11.28 11.28
N LEU A 27 1.54 -11.24 10.15
CA LEU A 27 1.21 -12.03 8.97
C LEU A 27 2.31 -13.05 8.68
N SER A 28 1.92 -14.15 8.03
CA SER A 28 2.91 -15.03 7.42
C SER A 28 3.51 -14.33 6.18
N SER A 29 4.66 -14.82 5.74
CA SER A 29 5.27 -14.28 4.51
C SER A 29 4.34 -14.43 3.32
N TYR A 30 3.66 -15.56 3.21
CA TYR A 30 2.72 -15.80 2.13
C TYR A 30 1.50 -14.88 2.24
N GLY A 31 0.98 -14.69 3.45
CA GLY A 31 -0.14 -13.77 3.68
C GLY A 31 0.21 -12.35 3.28
N PHE A 32 1.41 -11.91 3.61
CA PHE A 32 1.89 -10.59 3.23
C PHE A 32 2.01 -10.48 1.69
N TRP A 33 2.59 -11.51 1.06
CA TRP A 33 2.70 -11.56 -0.39
C TRP A 33 1.34 -11.42 -1.08
N ARG A 34 0.34 -12.13 -0.57
CA ARG A 34 -1.01 -12.06 -1.14
C ARG A 34 -1.59 -10.65 -1.07
N LYS A 35 -1.33 -9.94 0.02
CA LYS A 35 -1.82 -8.58 0.18
C LYS A 35 -1.08 -7.61 -0.72
N ILE A 36 0.23 -7.79 -0.87
CA ILE A 36 1.01 -6.96 -1.78
C ILE A 36 0.49 -7.11 -3.21
N ASN A 37 0.08 -8.31 -3.58
CA ASN A 37 -0.35 -8.63 -4.94
C ASN A 37 -1.87 -8.56 -5.14
N ASN A 38 -2.57 -7.95 -4.22
CA ASN A 38 -4.02 -7.70 -4.32
C ASN A 38 -4.89 -8.95 -4.30
N GLU A 39 -4.37 -10.06 -3.81
CA GLU A 39 -5.20 -11.24 -3.60
C GLU A 39 -6.04 -11.12 -2.32
N ASN A 40 -5.56 -10.30 -1.40
CA ASN A 40 -6.31 -9.88 -0.21
C ASN A 40 -6.02 -8.40 -0.01
N GLN A 41 -6.89 -7.71 0.69
CA GLN A 41 -6.68 -6.30 0.98
C GLN A 41 -5.95 -6.11 2.31
N PHE A 42 -5.11 -5.07 2.38
CA PHE A 42 -4.53 -4.66 3.65
C PHE A 42 -5.62 -4.09 4.56
N LYS A 43 -5.56 -4.44 5.83
CA LYS A 43 -6.40 -3.83 6.84
C LYS A 43 -5.82 -2.46 7.23
N ALA A 44 -6.69 -1.58 7.72
CA ALA A 44 -6.27 -0.23 8.09
C ALA A 44 -5.11 -0.23 9.09
N GLY A 45 -5.16 -1.11 10.08
CA GLY A 45 -4.09 -1.21 11.06
C GLY A 45 -2.78 -1.68 10.46
N GLU A 46 -2.85 -2.56 9.46
CA GLU A 46 -1.66 -3.03 8.76
C GLU A 46 -1.03 -1.91 7.95
N ILE A 47 -1.85 -1.13 7.27
CA ILE A 47 -1.36 0.02 6.50
C ILE A 47 -0.65 1.01 7.43
N LYS A 48 -1.23 1.26 8.59
CA LYS A 48 -0.63 2.16 9.56
C LYS A 48 0.76 1.69 9.99
N VAL A 49 0.89 0.41 10.30
CA VAL A 49 2.18 -0.15 10.70
C VAL A 49 3.17 -0.11 9.55
N LEU A 50 2.73 -0.47 8.34
CA LEU A 50 3.60 -0.41 7.15
C LEU A 50 4.11 1.00 6.92
N CYS A 51 3.26 2.00 7.00
CA CYS A 51 3.68 3.38 6.79
C CYS A 51 4.73 3.78 7.82
N ARG A 52 4.58 3.33 9.06
CA ARG A 52 5.56 3.62 10.09
C ARG A 52 6.90 2.94 9.77
N LEU A 53 6.88 1.66 9.43
CA LEU A 53 8.10 0.90 9.14
C LEU A 53 8.81 1.44 7.90
N LEU A 54 8.08 1.82 6.88
CA LEU A 54 8.63 2.32 5.63
C LEU A 54 8.85 3.82 5.65
N LYS A 55 8.53 4.47 6.77
CA LYS A 55 8.70 5.92 6.96
C LYS A 55 7.94 6.73 5.91
N ILE A 56 6.74 6.27 5.60
CA ILE A 56 5.84 6.99 4.71
C ILE A 56 5.01 7.92 5.56
N THR A 57 5.32 9.22 5.49
CA THR A 57 4.65 10.23 6.31
C THR A 57 3.67 11.08 5.52
N SER A 58 3.75 11.05 4.20
CA SER A 58 2.87 11.82 3.33
C SER A 58 1.55 11.06 3.12
N LEU A 59 0.44 11.74 3.36
CA LEU A 59 -0.87 11.16 3.08
C LEU A 59 -1.02 10.85 1.60
N ARG A 60 -0.53 11.73 0.75
CA ARG A 60 -0.60 11.53 -0.69
C ARG A 60 0.14 10.26 -1.11
N LYS A 61 1.34 10.07 -0.59
CA LYS A 61 2.12 8.90 -0.92
C LYS A 61 1.45 7.63 -0.42
N LYS A 62 0.88 7.66 0.78
CA LYS A 62 0.12 6.54 1.32
C LYS A 62 -1.04 6.19 0.39
N ASP A 63 -1.79 7.19 -0.05
CA ASP A 63 -2.93 6.96 -0.92
C ASP A 63 -2.49 6.42 -2.28
N GLU A 64 -1.39 6.91 -2.82
CA GLU A 64 -0.87 6.43 -4.10
C GLU A 64 -0.47 4.96 -4.03
N ILE A 65 0.00 4.51 -2.88
CA ILE A 65 0.44 3.13 -2.72
C ILE A 65 -0.73 2.20 -2.38
N PHE A 66 -1.54 2.57 -1.40
CA PHE A 66 -2.54 1.65 -0.86
C PHE A 66 -3.95 1.88 -1.38
N PHE A 67 -4.20 3.03 -1.95
CA PHE A 67 -5.52 3.39 -2.47
C PHE A 67 -5.40 3.91 -3.90
N ALA A 68 -4.66 3.15 -4.71
CA ALA A 68 -4.34 3.57 -6.08
C ALA A 68 -5.59 3.81 -6.92
N ASP A 69 -6.63 3.01 -6.72
CA ASP A 69 -7.87 3.17 -7.47
C ASP A 69 -8.55 4.49 -7.13
N ASP A 70 -8.54 4.83 -5.84
CA ASP A 70 -9.18 6.07 -5.40
C ASP A 70 -8.44 7.29 -5.92
N VAL A 71 -7.12 7.23 -5.93
CA VAL A 71 -6.32 8.31 -6.48
C VAL A 71 -6.63 8.49 -7.96
N GLY A 72 -6.71 7.38 -8.69
CA GLY A 72 -7.05 7.44 -10.10
C GLY A 72 -8.42 8.04 -10.36
N VAL A 73 -9.39 7.65 -9.57
CA VAL A 73 -10.74 8.20 -9.69
C VAL A 73 -10.73 9.70 -9.40
N MET A 74 -10.02 10.09 -8.36
CA MET A 74 -9.97 11.50 -7.99
C MET A 74 -9.32 12.35 -9.07
N THR A 75 -8.31 11.83 -9.73
CA THR A 75 -7.66 12.61 -10.78
C THR A 75 -8.55 12.78 -12.00
N THR A 76 -9.34 11.77 -12.31
CA THR A 76 -10.25 11.88 -13.44
C THR A 76 -11.42 12.76 -13.13
N ASN A 77 -11.65 12.99 -11.89
CA ASN A 77 -12.72 13.81 -11.52
C ASN A 77 -12.54 15.26 -11.83
N GLY A 78 -11.49 15.62 -12.25
CA GLY A 78 -11.48 16.99 -12.71
C GLY A 78 -12.76 17.08 -13.36
N GLY A 79 -13.27 16.45 -13.44
CA GLY A 79 -14.36 16.41 -13.92
C GLY A 79 -15.12 15.32 -13.51
N GLY A 80 -15.07 15.29 -13.50
CA GLY A 80 -15.71 14.67 -13.45
C GLY A 80 -16.05 13.95 -13.44
N GLU A 81 -16.09 13.78 -13.63
CA GLU A 81 -16.48 13.09 -13.63
C GLU A 81 -16.92 12.37 -13.45
N ARG A 82 -17.12 12.26 -13.59
CA ARG A 82 -17.49 11.48 -13.43
C ARG A 82 -18.05 10.90 -13.23
N ARG A 83 -18.19 10.84 -13.28
CA ARG A 83 -18.64 10.25 -13.12
C ARG A 83 -19.20 9.85 -12.87
N ASP A 84 -19.22 9.99 -12.82
CA ASP A 84 -19.65 9.60 -12.72
C ASP A 84 -19.87 9.45 -12.76
#